data_125108a54e05813788833a0a6155a5e0
#
_entry.id   125108a54e05813788833a0a6155a5e0
#
_cell.length_a   1.000
_cell.length_b   1.000
_cell.length_c   1.000
_cell.angle_alpha   90.00
_cell.angle_beta   90.00
_cell.angle_gamma   90.00
#
_symmetry.space_group_name_H-M   'P 1'
#
loop_
_entity.id
_entity.type
_entity.pdbx_description
1 polymer ?
#
loop_
_entity_poly.entity_id
_entity_poly.type
_entity_poly.pdbx_seq_one_letter_code
_entity_poly.pdbx_strand_id
1 'polypeptide(L)'
;MTTVDFTDEEINILKNLLESKDKELYSINKNFHTVWFQCESSEAELRIAFLSNIQLTISRVCVPHKRRGIMTSILQELIKMCKKRNIHRIVMQSVLTSECAAFCKKNKFTPDPSASIILNEFIGGD
;
A
#
# COMPACT_ATOMS: atom_id res chain seq x y z
N MET A 1 26.36 0.20 -0.31
CA MET A 1 25.11 0.78 -0.80
C MET A 1 23.93 0.11 -0.14
N THR A 2 23.05 0.89 0.45
CA THR A 2 21.90 0.36 1.16
C THR A 2 20.74 0.14 0.18
N THR A 3 20.19 -1.05 0.20
CA THR A 3 19.03 -1.36 -0.61
C THR A 3 17.77 -0.99 0.16
N VAL A 4 16.86 -0.26 -0.48
CA VAL A 4 15.59 0.09 0.15
C VAL A 4 14.71 -1.14 0.26
N ASP A 5 14.25 -1.45 1.46
CA ASP A 5 13.44 -2.64 1.71
C ASP A 5 12.53 -2.40 2.91
N PHE A 6 11.54 -3.26 3.06
CA PHE A 6 10.64 -3.25 4.20
C PHE A 6 11.31 -3.89 5.41
N THR A 7 11.11 -3.30 6.59
CA THR A 7 11.59 -3.92 7.83
C THR A 7 10.54 -4.92 8.33
N ASP A 8 10.98 -5.86 9.16
CA ASP A 8 10.06 -6.83 9.76
C ASP A 8 8.99 -6.14 10.58
N GLU A 9 9.35 -5.05 11.27
CA GLU A 9 8.39 -4.29 12.05
C GLU A 9 7.31 -3.69 11.17
N GLU A 10 7.69 -3.11 10.03
CA GLU A 10 6.74 -2.54 9.08
C GLU A 10 5.80 -3.59 8.52
N ILE A 11 6.35 -4.75 8.18
CA ILE A 11 5.54 -5.86 7.67
C ILE A 11 4.53 -6.29 8.74
N ASN A 12 4.96 -6.39 9.99
CA ASN A 12 4.06 -6.76 11.08
C ASN A 12 2.97 -5.73 11.32
N ILE A 13 3.28 -4.44 11.19
CA ILE A 13 2.27 -3.38 11.33
C ILE A 13 1.19 -3.55 10.27
N LEU A 14 1.59 -3.75 9.01
CA LEU A 14 0.63 -3.93 7.92
C LEU A 14 -0.19 -5.21 8.09
N LYS A 15 0.47 -6.30 8.48
CA LYS A 15 -0.22 -7.55 8.75
C LYS A 15 -1.27 -7.39 9.83
N ASN A 16 -0.90 -6.74 10.93
CA ASN A 16 -1.82 -6.52 12.05
C ASN A 16 -3.00 -5.64 11.65
N LEU A 17 -2.77 -4.63 10.82
CA LEU A 17 -3.86 -3.81 10.31
C LEU A 17 -4.83 -4.64 9.48
N LEU A 18 -4.31 -5.45 8.57
CA LEU A 18 -5.15 -6.30 7.73
C LEU A 18 -5.95 -7.29 8.59
N GLU A 19 -5.26 -7.97 9.51
CA GLU A 19 -5.90 -9.02 10.32
C GLU A 19 -6.92 -8.45 11.31
N SER A 20 -6.62 -7.31 11.92
CA SER A 20 -7.53 -6.75 12.91
C SER A 20 -8.79 -6.17 12.26
N LYS A 21 -8.66 -5.58 11.09
CA LYS A 21 -9.81 -5.00 10.38
C LYS A 21 -10.64 -6.07 9.69
N ASP A 22 -9.99 -7.05 9.10
CA ASP A 22 -10.65 -8.11 8.34
C ASP A 22 -11.06 -9.29 9.22
N LYS A 23 -10.45 -9.42 10.39
CA LYS A 23 -10.66 -10.54 11.32
C LYS A 23 -10.36 -11.89 10.67
N GLU A 24 -9.39 -11.90 9.78
CA GLU A 24 -8.94 -13.08 9.08
C GLU A 24 -7.43 -13.15 9.14
N LEU A 25 -6.87 -14.35 8.96
CA LEU A 25 -5.43 -14.52 8.96
C LEU A 25 -4.86 -14.25 7.58
N TYR A 26 -3.69 -13.63 7.55
CA TYR A 26 -2.98 -13.35 6.33
C TYR A 26 -1.62 -14.03 6.33
N SER A 27 -1.28 -14.67 5.23
CA SER A 27 0.06 -15.18 5.01
C SER A 27 0.90 -14.12 4.32
N ILE A 28 2.20 -14.13 4.60
CA ILE A 28 3.13 -13.15 4.07
C ILE A 28 4.17 -13.87 3.23
N ASN A 29 4.38 -13.37 2.03
CA ASN A 29 5.43 -13.85 1.14
C ASN A 29 6.31 -12.66 0.77
N LYS A 30 7.55 -12.68 1.23
CA LYS A 30 8.50 -11.61 0.94
C LYS A 30 9.51 -12.09 -0.07
N ASN A 31 9.71 -11.31 -1.13
CA ASN A 31 10.67 -11.64 -2.18
C ASN A 31 11.38 -10.35 -2.61
N PHE A 32 12.64 -10.19 -2.19
CA PHE A 32 13.42 -8.97 -2.42
C PHE A 32 12.68 -7.76 -1.88
N HIS A 33 12.30 -6.82 -2.73
CA HIS A 33 11.65 -5.57 -2.35
C HIS A 33 10.13 -5.65 -2.38
N THR A 34 9.59 -6.83 -2.58
CA THR A 34 8.15 -7.06 -2.70
C THR A 34 7.64 -7.82 -1.50
N VAL A 35 6.51 -7.38 -0.96
CA VAL A 35 5.82 -8.12 0.10
C VAL A 35 4.39 -8.36 -0.36
N TRP A 36 3.97 -9.60 -0.25
CA TRP A 36 2.64 -10.02 -0.66
C TRP A 36 1.89 -10.54 0.56
N PHE A 37 0.78 -9.86 0.90
CA PHE A 37 -0.09 -10.26 1.98
C PHE A 37 -1.32 -10.91 1.36
N GLN A 38 -1.58 -12.17 1.68
CA GLN A 38 -2.72 -12.91 1.14
C GLN A 38 -3.58 -13.44 2.28
N CYS A 39 -4.89 -13.17 2.19
CA CYS A 39 -5.83 -13.74 3.13
C CYS A 39 -5.94 -15.25 2.89
N GLU A 40 -5.94 -16.03 3.98
CA GLU A 40 -5.97 -17.48 3.85
C GLU A 40 -7.36 -18.02 3.53
N SER A 41 -8.40 -17.24 3.81
CA SER A 41 -9.78 -17.69 3.66
C SER A 41 -10.56 -16.97 2.57
N SER A 42 -9.97 -15.99 1.89
CA SER A 42 -10.65 -15.23 0.85
C SER A 42 -9.66 -14.76 -0.20
N GLU A 43 -10.15 -14.00 -1.17
CA GLU A 43 -9.31 -13.45 -2.24
C GLU A 43 -8.67 -12.12 -1.86
N ALA A 44 -8.84 -11.67 -0.62
CA ALA A 44 -8.24 -10.42 -0.18
C ALA A 44 -6.71 -10.51 -0.24
N GLU A 45 -6.09 -9.49 -0.79
CA GLU A 45 -4.64 -9.46 -0.91
C GLU A 45 -4.14 -8.04 -1.05
N LEU A 46 -2.88 -7.87 -0.67
CA LEU A 46 -2.15 -6.62 -0.85
C LEU A 46 -0.73 -6.97 -1.27
N ARG A 47 -0.28 -6.44 -2.38
CA ARG A 47 1.10 -6.62 -2.82
C ARG A 47 1.73 -5.26 -3.03
N ILE A 48 2.82 -5.01 -2.31
CA ILE A 48 3.53 -3.75 -2.34
C ILE A 48 5.01 -4.00 -2.61
N ALA A 49 5.66 -3.01 -3.22
CA ALA A 49 7.07 -3.12 -3.55
C ALA A 49 7.71 -1.74 -3.55
N PHE A 50 9.00 -1.69 -3.21
CA PHE A 50 9.80 -0.49 -3.45
C PHE A 50 10.46 -0.60 -4.82
N LEU A 51 10.39 0.47 -5.59
CA LEU A 51 11.16 0.62 -6.82
C LEU A 51 12.34 1.52 -6.48
N SER A 52 13.44 0.89 -6.09
CA SER A 52 14.63 1.61 -5.62
C SER A 52 14.21 2.60 -4.51
N ASN A 53 14.80 3.79 -4.48
CA ASN A 53 14.37 4.85 -3.56
C ASN A 53 13.51 5.89 -4.27
N ILE A 54 12.86 5.51 -5.38
CA ILE A 54 12.09 6.42 -6.21
C ILE A 54 10.62 6.42 -5.83
N GLN A 55 10.05 5.22 -5.64
CA GLN A 55 8.62 5.12 -5.36
C GLN A 55 8.28 3.84 -4.61
N LEU A 56 7.14 3.86 -3.95
CA LEU A 56 6.50 2.66 -3.42
C LEU A 56 5.33 2.34 -4.34
N THR A 57 5.25 1.10 -4.78
CA THR A 57 4.22 0.66 -5.71
C THR A 57 3.26 -0.28 -5.00
N ILE A 58 1.96 0.01 -5.10
CA ILE A 58 0.92 -0.92 -4.71
C ILE A 58 0.55 -1.65 -5.99
N SER A 59 1.15 -2.83 -6.19
CA SER A 59 1.00 -3.55 -7.46
C SER A 59 -0.31 -4.33 -7.52
N ARG A 60 -0.88 -4.66 -6.36
CA ARG A 60 -2.16 -5.35 -6.35
C ARG A 60 -2.84 -5.13 -5.01
N VAL A 61 -4.14 -4.82 -5.06
CA VAL A 61 -4.96 -4.75 -3.87
C VAL A 61 -6.35 -5.27 -4.21
N CYS A 62 -6.84 -6.16 -3.38
CA CYS A 62 -8.18 -6.71 -3.52
C CYS A 62 -8.77 -6.85 -2.13
N VAL A 63 -9.86 -6.13 -1.87
CA VAL A 63 -10.58 -6.24 -0.61
C VAL A 63 -12.02 -6.59 -0.99
N PRO A 64 -12.38 -7.88 -0.94
CA PRO A 64 -13.70 -8.32 -1.46
C PRO A 64 -14.87 -7.77 -0.69
N HIS A 65 -14.69 -7.38 0.53
CA HIS A 65 -15.75 -6.73 1.31
C HIS A 65 -15.41 -5.28 1.50
N LYS A 66 -16.42 -4.41 1.51
CA LYS A 66 -16.20 -2.99 1.72
C LYS A 66 -15.80 -2.74 3.16
N ARG A 67 -14.55 -3.02 3.48
CA ARG A 67 -13.98 -2.82 4.82
C ARG A 67 -13.53 -1.39 4.91
N ARG A 68 -14.41 -0.56 5.44
CA ARG A 68 -14.11 0.86 5.57
C ARG A 68 -12.88 1.08 6.42
N GLY A 69 -11.97 1.87 5.90
CA GLY A 69 -10.80 2.29 6.63
C GLY A 69 -9.58 1.40 6.51
N ILE A 70 -9.70 0.19 5.97
CA ILE A 70 -8.52 -0.67 5.81
C ILE A 70 -7.49 0.00 4.91
N MET A 71 -7.90 0.36 3.69
CA MET A 71 -6.96 0.96 2.74
C MET A 71 -6.49 2.33 3.19
N THR A 72 -7.34 3.09 3.87
CA THR A 72 -6.93 4.38 4.43
C THR A 72 -5.85 4.19 5.47
N SER A 73 -6.01 3.23 6.37
CA SER A 73 -5.01 2.93 7.39
C SER A 73 -3.72 2.41 6.77
N ILE A 74 -3.83 1.53 5.77
CA ILE A 74 -2.67 1.01 5.04
C ILE A 74 -1.92 2.17 4.38
N LEU A 75 -2.64 3.03 3.67
CA LEU A 75 -2.02 4.16 2.98
C LEU A 75 -1.27 5.07 3.96
N GLN A 76 -1.86 5.33 5.12
CA GLN A 76 -1.21 6.16 6.14
C GLN A 76 0.12 5.54 6.57
N GLU A 77 0.17 4.23 6.77
CA GLU A 77 1.41 3.55 7.14
C GLU A 77 2.43 3.58 6.00
N LEU A 78 1.97 3.40 4.76
CA LEU A 78 2.85 3.46 3.60
C LEU A 78 3.46 4.86 3.45
N ILE A 79 2.67 5.90 3.71
CA ILE A 79 3.17 7.28 3.68
C ILE A 79 4.28 7.47 4.72
N LYS A 80 4.07 6.95 5.94
CA LYS A 80 5.10 7.03 6.98
C LYS A 80 6.39 6.33 6.55
N MET A 81 6.27 5.17 5.95
CA MET A 81 7.43 4.43 5.46
C MET A 81 8.18 5.20 4.39
N CYS A 82 7.45 5.84 3.49
CA CYS A 82 8.05 6.63 2.42
C CYS A 82 8.74 7.88 2.98
N LYS A 83 8.10 8.57 3.92
CA LYS A 83 8.70 9.76 4.56
C LYS A 83 10.03 9.42 5.20
N LYS A 84 10.07 8.29 5.89
CA LYS A 84 11.29 7.87 6.60
C LYS A 84 12.45 7.61 5.65
N ARG A 85 12.15 7.28 4.40
CA ARG A 85 13.14 6.93 3.38
C ARG A 85 13.36 8.02 2.33
N ASN A 86 12.71 9.17 2.49
CA ASN A 86 12.73 10.24 1.48
C ASN A 86 12.20 9.77 0.13
N ILE A 87 11.21 8.91 0.15
CA ILE A 87 10.50 8.49 -1.06
C ILE A 87 9.27 9.39 -1.18
N HIS A 88 9.10 9.99 -2.34
CA HIS A 88 8.08 11.04 -2.53
C HIS A 88 6.92 10.62 -3.43
N ARG A 89 6.85 9.35 -3.80
CA ARG A 89 5.81 8.91 -4.72
C ARG A 89 5.26 7.54 -4.32
N ILE A 90 3.93 7.42 -4.37
CA ILE A 90 3.25 6.15 -4.24
C ILE A 90 2.43 5.94 -5.50
N VAL A 91 2.56 4.76 -6.10
CA VAL A 91 1.86 4.41 -7.34
C VAL A 91 0.94 3.23 -7.05
N MET A 92 -0.29 3.31 -7.52
CA MET A 92 -1.22 2.20 -7.47
C MET A 92 -1.45 1.70 -8.89
N GLN A 93 -1.06 0.46 -9.16
CA GLN A 93 -1.09 -0.08 -10.52
C GLN A 93 -2.41 -0.72 -10.88
N SER A 94 -2.96 -1.57 -10.08
CA SER A 94 -4.11 -2.38 -10.47
C SER A 94 -5.42 -1.73 -10.03
N VAL A 95 -5.78 -0.61 -10.65
CA VAL A 95 -7.05 0.07 -10.36
C VAL A 95 -8.13 -0.59 -11.24
N LEU A 96 -8.64 -1.73 -10.80
CA LEU A 96 -9.55 -2.55 -11.59
C LEU A 96 -11.01 -2.47 -11.18
N THR A 97 -11.30 -1.88 -10.02
CA THR A 97 -12.67 -1.79 -9.52
C THR A 97 -13.06 -0.34 -9.32
N SER A 98 -14.38 -0.10 -9.33
CA SER A 98 -14.89 1.25 -9.06
C SER A 98 -14.57 1.71 -7.64
N GLU A 99 -14.52 0.78 -6.69
CA GLU A 99 -14.17 1.09 -5.31
C GLU A 99 -12.71 1.55 -5.20
N CYS A 100 -11.82 0.87 -5.91
CA CYS A 100 -10.41 1.25 -5.93
C CYS A 100 -10.22 2.60 -6.61
N ALA A 101 -10.91 2.83 -7.71
CA ALA A 101 -10.87 4.12 -8.41
C ALA A 101 -11.39 5.25 -7.52
N ALA A 102 -12.47 5.01 -6.79
CA ALA A 102 -13.02 6.00 -5.86
C ALA A 102 -12.04 6.30 -4.73
N PHE A 103 -11.37 5.28 -4.21
CA PHE A 103 -10.35 5.45 -3.18
C PHE A 103 -9.20 6.32 -3.70
N CYS A 104 -8.73 6.04 -4.92
CA CYS A 104 -7.65 6.82 -5.52
C CYS A 104 -8.06 8.27 -5.71
N LYS A 105 -9.27 8.51 -6.19
CA LYS A 105 -9.78 9.87 -6.38
C LYS A 105 -9.90 10.61 -5.06
N LYS A 106 -10.44 9.95 -4.05
CA LYS A 106 -10.60 10.54 -2.72
C LYS A 106 -9.26 10.92 -2.11
N ASN A 107 -8.22 10.14 -2.37
CA ASN A 107 -6.90 10.37 -1.81
C ASN A 107 -5.97 11.11 -2.75
N LYS A 108 -6.53 11.72 -3.79
CA LYS A 108 -5.83 12.62 -4.70
C LYS A 108 -4.74 11.96 -5.53
N PHE A 109 -4.91 10.68 -5.83
CA PHE A 109 -4.06 10.03 -6.81
C PHE A 109 -4.37 10.57 -8.20
N THR A 110 -3.34 10.88 -8.97
CA THR A 110 -3.53 11.34 -10.34
C THR A 110 -3.48 10.13 -11.29
N PRO A 111 -4.43 10.03 -12.22
CA PRO A 111 -4.42 8.92 -13.18
C PRO A 111 -3.40 9.17 -14.29
N ASP A 112 -2.37 8.30 -14.44
CA ASP A 112 -1.40 8.43 -15.53
C ASP A 112 -0.29 7.40 -15.38
N PRO A 113 -0.18 6.47 -16.22
CA PRO A 113 -1.15 5.48 -16.68
C PRO A 113 -1.66 4.64 -15.52
N SER A 114 -0.97 4.74 -14.39
CA SER A 114 -1.39 4.19 -13.12
C SER A 114 -1.72 5.34 -12.19
N ALA A 115 -2.56 5.09 -11.21
CA ALA A 115 -2.85 6.13 -10.22
C ALA A 115 -1.61 6.38 -9.36
N SER A 116 -1.27 7.63 -9.15
CA SER A 116 -0.10 7.97 -8.32
C SER A 116 -0.37 9.20 -7.47
N ILE A 117 0.39 9.32 -6.40
CA ILE A 117 0.33 10.46 -5.51
C ILE A 117 1.74 10.94 -5.22
N ILE A 118 1.94 12.24 -5.29
CA ILE A 118 3.24 12.84 -4.99
C ILE A 118 3.19 13.34 -3.55
N LEU A 119 4.02 12.72 -2.70
CA LEU A 119 3.96 12.98 -1.28
C LEU A 119 4.38 14.40 -0.88
N ASN A 120 5.20 15.04 -1.70
CA ASN A 120 5.57 16.43 -1.43
C ASN A 120 4.34 17.34 -1.39
N GLU A 121 3.43 17.17 -2.33
CA GLU A 121 2.20 17.95 -2.36
C GLU A 121 1.29 17.59 -1.19
N PHE A 122 1.31 16.31 -0.83
CA PHE A 122 0.48 15.79 0.24
C PHE A 122 0.98 16.26 1.61
N ILE A 123 2.29 16.31 1.80
CA ILE A 123 2.93 16.70 3.07
C ILE A 123 2.98 18.21 3.23
N GLY A 124 3.21 18.91 2.12
CA GLY A 124 3.37 20.35 2.14
C GLY A 124 2.11 21.11 2.50
N GLY A 125 0.98 20.43 2.53
CA GLY A 125 -0.27 21.04 2.94
C GLY A 125 -0.42 21.18 4.44
N ASP A 126 0.52 20.68 5.19
CA ASP A 126 0.47 20.75 6.66
C ASP A 126 0.84 22.12 7.18
#